data_b9bd13622af7d9f247701daaa5f1d137
#
_entry.id   b9bd13622af7d9f247701daaa5f1d137
#
_cell.length_a   1.000
_cell.length_b   1.000
_cell.length_c   1.000
_cell.angle_alpha   90.00
_cell.angle_beta   90.00
_cell.angle_gamma   90.00
#
_symmetry.space_group_name_H-M   'P 1'
#
loop_
_entity.id
_entity.type
_entity.pdbx_description
1 polymer ?
#
loop_
_entity_poly.entity_id
_entity_poly.type
_entity_poly.pdbx_seq_one_letter_code
_entity_poly.pdbx_strand_id
1 'polypeptide(L)'
;MPTEFEFLPNAKKAWLDCLELDKASKYHLLNDRHKECLKSFCLAVELRQRLLEEYANTEKQVLLITKTGEMKISPIVSEITKLNDKINNYADALGLTVLSEFKMAVEAKKGNRLNGAEEESKDDLFD
;
A
#
# COMPACT_ATOMS: atom_id res chain seq x y z
N MET A 1 -6.03 4.57 16.56
CA MET A 1 -5.74 3.29 15.91
C MET A 1 -6.91 2.33 16.11
N PRO A 2 -7.30 1.56 15.08
CA PRO A 2 -8.39 0.61 15.22
C PRO A 2 -8.11 -0.46 16.26
N THR A 3 -9.10 -0.78 17.08
CA THR A 3 -8.98 -1.83 18.11
C THR A 3 -8.79 -3.22 17.50
N GLU A 4 -9.24 -3.41 16.27
CA GLU A 4 -9.05 -4.65 15.49
C GLU A 4 -7.57 -5.01 15.31
N PHE A 5 -6.67 -4.03 15.38
CA PHE A 5 -5.24 -4.23 15.17
C PHE A 5 -4.49 -4.60 16.46
N GLU A 6 -5.18 -4.75 17.57
CA GLU A 6 -4.53 -5.03 18.87
C GLU A 6 -3.62 -6.26 18.82
N PHE A 7 -4.03 -7.31 18.11
CA PHE A 7 -3.28 -8.54 17.97
C PHE A 7 -2.64 -8.72 16.58
N LEU A 8 -2.53 -7.64 15.82
CA LEU A 8 -2.00 -7.65 14.47
C LEU A 8 -0.78 -6.72 14.38
N PRO A 9 0.41 -7.18 14.79
CA PRO A 9 1.57 -6.31 14.92
C PRO A 9 2.02 -5.66 13.60
N ASN A 10 1.93 -6.37 12.50
CA ASN A 10 2.32 -5.82 11.19
C ASN A 10 1.32 -4.78 10.69
N ALA A 11 0.03 -5.00 10.96
CA ALA A 11 -1.01 -4.04 10.65
C ALA A 11 -0.86 -2.76 11.49
N LYS A 12 -0.56 -2.90 12.78
CA LYS A 12 -0.26 -1.75 13.66
C LYS A 12 0.90 -0.92 13.12
N LYS A 13 1.99 -1.60 12.78
CA LYS A 13 3.18 -0.93 12.26
C LYS A 13 2.87 -0.20 10.96
N ALA A 14 2.18 -0.87 10.03
CA ALA A 14 1.80 -0.25 8.77
C ALA A 14 0.90 0.98 8.99
N TRP A 15 -0.04 0.90 9.91
CA TRP A 15 -0.91 2.02 10.26
C TRP A 15 -0.10 3.22 10.77
N LEU A 16 0.79 2.99 11.73
CA LEU A 16 1.63 4.05 12.31
C LEU A 16 2.59 4.64 11.28
N ASP A 17 3.20 3.80 10.44
CA ASP A 17 4.10 4.24 9.38
C ASP A 17 3.37 5.12 8.36
N CYS A 18 2.14 4.76 7.98
CA CYS A 18 1.33 5.57 7.07
C CYS A 18 0.97 6.94 7.68
N LEU A 19 0.62 6.97 8.96
CA LEU A 19 0.33 8.24 9.64
C LEU A 19 1.56 9.14 9.71
N GLU A 20 2.73 8.57 9.95
CA GLU A 20 3.98 9.33 9.96
C GLU A 20 4.34 9.87 8.58
N LEU A 21 4.18 9.05 7.54
CA LEU A 21 4.38 9.50 6.16
C LEU A 21 3.42 10.63 5.80
N ASP A 22 2.17 10.57 6.23
CA ASP A 22 1.20 11.63 5.98
C ASP A 22 1.58 12.93 6.70
N LYS A 23 2.06 12.83 7.95
CA LYS A 23 2.53 14.00 8.69
C LYS A 23 3.73 14.66 8.04
N ALA A 24 4.65 13.85 7.49
CA ALA A 24 5.82 14.35 6.78
C ALA A 24 5.48 14.85 5.38
N SER A 25 4.33 14.45 4.84
CA SER A 25 3.88 14.85 3.51
C SER A 25 3.44 16.31 3.49
N LYS A 26 3.77 16.99 2.40
CA LYS A 26 3.33 18.36 2.14
C LYS A 26 1.80 18.48 2.00
N TYR A 27 1.12 17.42 1.64
CA TYR A 27 -0.29 17.44 1.23
C TYR A 27 -1.28 16.91 2.25
N HIS A 28 -0.85 16.16 3.26
CA HIS A 28 -1.70 15.63 4.33
C HIS A 28 -3.01 15.02 3.80
N LEU A 29 -2.87 14.02 2.90
CA LEU A 29 -4.00 13.50 2.14
C LEU A 29 -4.78 12.39 2.84
N LEU A 30 -4.23 11.79 3.90
CA LEU A 30 -4.94 10.79 4.68
C LEU A 30 -5.94 11.46 5.62
N ASN A 31 -7.21 11.26 5.33
CA ASN A 31 -8.31 11.82 6.12
C ASN A 31 -9.37 10.74 6.33
N ASP A 32 -10.51 11.11 6.92
CA ASP A 32 -11.58 10.16 7.24
C ASP A 32 -12.11 9.38 6.03
N ARG A 33 -12.05 9.97 4.83
CA ARG A 33 -12.45 9.27 3.60
C ARG A 33 -11.55 8.08 3.28
N HIS A 34 -10.28 8.16 3.67
CA HIS A 34 -9.28 7.15 3.36
C HIS A 34 -9.14 6.09 4.46
N LYS A 35 -9.86 6.27 5.57
CA LYS A 35 -9.72 5.41 6.74
C LYS A 35 -9.97 3.94 6.44
N GLU A 36 -11.04 3.62 5.70
CA GLU A 36 -11.35 2.23 5.35
C GLU A 36 -10.33 1.65 4.37
N CYS A 37 -9.86 2.43 3.42
CA CYS A 37 -8.80 2.02 2.51
C CYS A 37 -7.50 1.76 3.27
N LEU A 38 -7.15 2.61 4.23
CA LEU A 38 -5.99 2.44 5.07
C LEU A 38 -6.08 1.18 5.93
N LYS A 39 -7.24 0.89 6.51
CA LYS A 39 -7.49 -0.35 7.23
C LYS A 39 -7.26 -1.57 6.34
N SER A 40 -7.82 -1.56 5.14
CA SER A 40 -7.67 -2.66 4.18
C SER A 40 -6.23 -2.86 3.77
N PHE A 41 -5.49 -1.78 3.55
CA PHE A 41 -4.06 -1.82 3.27
C PHE A 41 -3.29 -2.49 4.41
N CYS A 42 -3.52 -2.05 5.64
CA CYS A 42 -2.83 -2.59 6.81
C CYS A 42 -3.15 -4.08 7.05
N LEU A 43 -4.40 -4.47 6.87
CA LEU A 43 -4.81 -5.88 6.98
C LEU A 43 -4.17 -6.74 5.89
N ALA A 44 -4.08 -6.23 4.66
CA ALA A 44 -3.42 -6.94 3.56
C ALA A 44 -1.92 -7.13 3.85
N VAL A 45 -1.26 -6.11 4.41
CA VAL A 45 0.14 -6.21 4.82
C VAL A 45 0.33 -7.29 5.90
N GLU A 46 -0.57 -7.32 6.89
CA GLU A 46 -0.52 -8.34 7.95
C GLU A 46 -0.68 -9.75 7.38
N LEU A 47 -1.66 -9.95 6.53
CA LEU A 47 -1.93 -11.24 5.91
C LEU A 47 -0.76 -11.69 5.03
N ARG A 48 -0.21 -10.78 4.23
CA ARG A 48 0.96 -11.09 3.40
C ARG A 48 2.14 -11.54 4.25
N GLN A 49 2.41 -10.85 5.36
CA GLN A 49 3.53 -11.21 6.23
C GLN A 49 3.35 -12.59 6.84
N ARG A 50 2.14 -12.93 7.28
CA ARG A 50 1.82 -14.26 7.81
C ARG A 50 1.99 -15.35 6.77
N LEU A 51 1.57 -15.10 5.55
CA LEU A 51 1.74 -16.06 4.45
C LEU A 51 3.22 -16.24 4.09
N LEU A 52 4.02 -15.17 4.12
CA LEU A 52 5.46 -15.26 3.89
C LEU A 52 6.14 -16.11 4.97
N GLU A 53 5.76 -15.94 6.22
CA GLU A 53 6.28 -16.73 7.33
C GLU A 53 5.88 -18.20 7.19
N GLU A 54 4.64 -18.49 6.83
CA GLU A 54 4.17 -19.84 6.59
C GLU A 54 4.91 -20.49 5.42
N TYR A 55 5.08 -19.78 4.32
CA TYR A 55 5.86 -20.26 3.19
C TYR A 55 7.30 -20.62 3.59
N ALA A 56 7.96 -19.76 4.37
CA ALA A 56 9.31 -20.00 4.83
C ALA A 56 9.42 -21.22 5.76
N ASN A 57 8.37 -21.48 6.54
CA ASN A 57 8.36 -22.58 7.50
C ASN A 57 7.95 -23.93 6.91
N THR A 58 7.13 -23.94 5.86
CA THR A 58 6.50 -25.15 5.35
C THR A 58 6.95 -25.57 3.95
N GLU A 59 6.69 -24.74 2.95
CA GLU A 59 6.84 -25.17 1.55
C GLU A 59 8.21 -24.88 0.95
N LYS A 60 8.67 -23.64 1.06
CA LYS A 60 9.94 -23.15 0.48
C LYS A 60 10.09 -23.41 -1.02
N GLN A 61 9.02 -23.76 -1.72
CA GLN A 61 9.01 -24.02 -3.15
C GLN A 61 7.97 -23.17 -3.86
N VAL A 62 8.40 -22.49 -4.90
CA VAL A 62 7.51 -21.65 -5.72
C VAL A 62 6.63 -22.52 -6.61
N LEU A 63 7.20 -23.59 -7.15
CA LEU A 63 6.50 -24.52 -8.04
C LEU A 63 6.36 -25.88 -7.36
N LEU A 64 5.17 -26.46 -7.47
CA LEU A 64 4.86 -27.78 -6.97
C LEU A 64 4.59 -28.71 -8.16
N ILE A 65 5.03 -29.97 -8.03
CA ILE A 65 4.73 -31.01 -9.02
C ILE A 65 3.55 -31.81 -8.52
N THR A 66 2.47 -31.87 -9.34
CA THR A 66 1.27 -32.64 -9.00
C THR A 66 1.51 -34.13 -9.24
N LYS A 67 0.56 -34.96 -8.76
CA LYS A 67 0.60 -36.42 -8.97
C LYS A 67 0.62 -36.82 -10.43
N THR A 68 0.09 -35.98 -11.32
CA THR A 68 0.06 -36.20 -12.77
C THR A 68 1.32 -35.67 -13.48
N GLY A 69 2.29 -35.12 -12.73
CA GLY A 69 3.52 -34.58 -13.30
C GLY A 69 3.41 -33.13 -13.79
N GLU A 70 2.27 -32.49 -13.61
CA GLU A 70 2.10 -31.08 -13.95
C GLU A 70 2.75 -30.17 -12.93
N MET A 71 3.35 -29.08 -13.41
CA MET A 71 3.92 -28.05 -12.53
C MET A 71 2.84 -27.02 -12.23
N LYS A 72 2.66 -26.71 -10.95
CA LYS A 72 1.74 -25.66 -10.48
C LYS A 72 2.44 -24.72 -9.54
N ILE A 73 2.01 -23.45 -9.55
CA ILE A 73 2.47 -22.48 -8.59
C ILE A 73 1.92 -22.85 -7.21
N SER A 74 2.75 -22.77 -6.18
CA SER A 74 2.30 -23.00 -4.80
C SER A 74 1.10 -22.12 -4.47
N PRO A 75 0.02 -22.66 -3.86
CA PRO A 75 -1.13 -21.85 -3.46
C PRO A 75 -0.76 -20.68 -2.55
N ILE A 76 0.19 -20.87 -1.64
CA ILE A 76 0.66 -19.78 -0.76
C ILE A 76 1.32 -18.68 -1.58
N VAL A 77 2.19 -19.02 -2.52
CA VAL A 77 2.85 -18.06 -3.40
C VAL A 77 1.82 -17.32 -4.26
N SER A 78 0.83 -18.03 -4.77
CA SER A 78 -0.26 -17.42 -5.55
C SER A 78 -1.04 -16.40 -4.72
N GLU A 79 -1.38 -16.72 -3.47
CA GLU A 79 -2.07 -15.80 -2.57
C GLU A 79 -1.20 -14.57 -2.22
N ILE A 80 0.11 -14.79 -1.98
CA ILE A 80 1.05 -13.69 -1.73
C ILE A 80 1.08 -12.74 -2.93
N THR A 81 1.12 -13.26 -4.15
CA THR A 81 1.14 -12.46 -5.38
C THR A 81 -0.13 -11.62 -5.50
N LYS A 82 -1.30 -12.23 -5.25
CA LYS A 82 -2.59 -11.50 -5.26
C LYS A 82 -2.62 -10.39 -4.21
N LEU A 83 -2.11 -10.67 -3.01
CA LEU A 83 -2.04 -9.66 -1.95
C LEU A 83 -1.09 -8.52 -2.30
N ASN A 84 0.04 -8.81 -2.94
CA ASN A 84 0.95 -7.77 -3.42
C ASN A 84 0.26 -6.82 -4.39
N ASP A 85 -0.55 -7.35 -5.31
CA ASP A 85 -1.32 -6.52 -6.25
C ASP A 85 -2.32 -5.63 -5.50
N LYS A 86 -3.04 -6.19 -4.53
CA LYS A 86 -3.98 -5.42 -3.69
C LYS A 86 -3.27 -4.35 -2.88
N ILE A 87 -2.13 -4.69 -2.27
CA ILE A 87 -1.33 -3.75 -1.48
C ILE A 87 -0.87 -2.59 -2.37
N ASN A 88 -0.38 -2.87 -3.58
CA ASN A 88 0.04 -1.83 -4.51
C ASN A 88 -1.13 -0.94 -4.92
N ASN A 89 -2.31 -1.50 -5.16
CA ASN A 89 -3.51 -0.73 -5.50
C ASN A 89 -3.94 0.16 -4.33
N TYR A 90 -3.93 -0.34 -3.10
CA TYR A 90 -4.23 0.46 -1.92
C TYR A 90 -3.19 1.55 -1.70
N ALA A 91 -1.91 1.23 -1.88
CA ALA A 91 -0.83 2.21 -1.75
C ALA A 91 -1.00 3.35 -2.75
N ASP A 92 -1.34 3.04 -4.00
CA ASP A 92 -1.64 4.05 -5.01
C ASP A 92 -2.83 4.92 -4.61
N ALA A 93 -3.92 4.30 -4.15
CA ALA A 93 -5.11 5.01 -3.72
C ALA A 93 -4.85 5.93 -2.53
N LEU A 94 -3.93 5.54 -1.63
CA LEU A 94 -3.55 6.30 -0.45
C LEU A 94 -2.43 7.32 -0.70
N GLY A 95 -1.86 7.34 -1.90
CA GLY A 95 -0.76 8.24 -2.23
C GLY A 95 0.57 7.85 -1.60
N LEU A 96 0.76 6.59 -1.30
CA LEU A 96 1.98 6.09 -0.64
C LEU A 96 3.10 5.73 -1.63
N THR A 97 2.85 5.79 -2.94
CA THR A 97 3.85 5.56 -3.97
C THR A 97 4.36 6.89 -4.53
N VAL A 98 5.57 6.87 -5.07
CA VAL A 98 6.16 8.08 -5.69
C VAL A 98 5.29 8.62 -6.81
N LEU A 99 4.73 7.73 -7.64
CA LEU A 99 3.86 8.13 -8.74
C LEU A 99 2.57 8.76 -8.24
N SER A 100 1.96 8.19 -7.20
CA SER A 100 0.75 8.74 -6.59
C SER A 100 1.01 10.11 -5.97
N GLU A 101 2.12 10.29 -5.27
CA GLU A 101 2.52 11.58 -4.73
C GLU A 101 2.64 12.62 -5.83
N PHE A 102 3.28 12.26 -6.94
CA PHE A 102 3.43 13.16 -8.08
C PHE A 102 2.07 13.56 -8.66
N LYS A 103 1.19 12.60 -8.89
CA LYS A 103 -0.17 12.86 -9.40
C LYS A 103 -0.96 13.80 -8.49
N MET A 104 -0.88 13.56 -7.19
CA MET A 104 -1.56 14.39 -6.19
C MET A 104 -0.99 15.80 -6.15
N ALA A 105 0.32 15.93 -6.30
CA ALA A 105 0.97 17.24 -6.38
C ALA A 105 0.48 18.04 -7.59
N VAL A 106 0.35 17.40 -8.75
CA VAL A 106 -0.18 18.04 -9.97
C VAL A 106 -1.63 18.47 -9.78
N GLU A 107 -2.46 17.63 -9.18
CA GLU A 107 -3.86 17.96 -8.91
C GLU A 107 -4.01 19.11 -7.92
N ALA A 108 -3.21 19.13 -6.87
CA ALA A 108 -3.20 20.22 -5.90
C ALA A 108 -2.85 21.56 -6.56
N LYS A 109 -1.87 21.57 -7.46
CA LYS A 109 -1.51 22.77 -8.22
C LYS A 109 -2.60 23.22 -9.18
N LYS A 110 -3.27 22.28 -9.83
CA LYS A 110 -4.44 22.60 -10.67
C LYS A 110 -5.56 23.24 -9.85
N GLY A 111 -5.83 22.70 -8.66
CA GLY A 111 -6.80 23.29 -7.74
C GLY A 111 -6.43 24.73 -7.36
N ASN A 112 -5.18 24.98 -7.05
CA ASN A 112 -4.70 26.32 -6.74
C ASN A 112 -4.85 27.29 -7.90
N ARG A 113 -4.61 26.85 -9.12
CA ARG A 113 -4.84 27.68 -10.32
C ARG A 113 -6.31 28.06 -10.47
N LEU A 114 -7.20 27.11 -10.28
CA LEU A 114 -8.64 27.34 -10.36
C LEU A 114 -9.10 28.34 -9.30
N ASN A 115 -8.44 28.39 -8.16
CA ASN A 115 -8.73 29.32 -7.08
C ASN A 115 -8.03 30.68 -7.24
N GLY A 116 -7.33 30.91 -8.36
CA GLY A 116 -6.64 32.16 -8.61
C GLY A 116 -5.32 32.33 -7.89
N ALA A 117 -4.75 31.26 -7.34
CA ALA A 117 -3.43 31.29 -6.75
C ALA A 117 -2.34 31.48 -7.81
N GLU A 118 -1.22 32.06 -7.40
CA GLU A 118 -0.08 32.25 -8.29
C GLU A 118 0.41 30.94 -8.87
N GLU A 119 0.83 30.96 -10.13
CA GLU A 119 1.45 29.82 -10.75
C GLU A 119 2.80 29.54 -10.11
N GLU A 120 2.99 28.32 -9.66
CA GLU A 120 4.30 27.84 -9.27
C GLU A 120 5.06 27.40 -10.51
N SER A 121 6.38 27.55 -10.49
CA SER A 121 7.19 27.13 -11.63
C SER A 121 7.14 25.60 -11.77
N LYS A 122 7.32 25.11 -13.01
CA LYS A 122 7.39 23.68 -13.26
C LYS A 122 8.55 23.01 -12.51
N ASP A 123 9.60 23.76 -12.24
CA ASP A 123 10.77 23.27 -11.52
C ASP A 123 10.41 22.81 -10.10
N ASP A 124 9.42 23.43 -9.46
CA ASP A 124 8.93 23.06 -8.14
C ASP A 124 8.28 21.68 -8.13
N LEU A 125 7.81 21.20 -9.28
CA LEU A 125 7.21 19.87 -9.42
C LEU A 125 8.24 18.77 -9.66
N PHE A 126 9.36 19.10 -10.27
CA PHE A 126 10.32 18.12 -10.76
C PHE A 126 11.66 18.13 -10.01
N ASP A 127 11.83 19.11 -9.17
CA ASP A 127 12.97 19.17 -8.26
C ASP A 127 12.68 18.36 -7.00
#